data_2b86a883a1b0809fdcae69af09f61714
#
_entry.id   2b86a883a1b0809fdcae69af09f61714
#
_cell.length_a   1.000
_cell.length_b   1.000
_cell.length_c   1.000
_cell.angle_alpha   90.00
_cell.angle_beta   90.00
_cell.angle_gamma   90.00
#
_symmetry.space_group_name_H-M   'P 1'
#
loop_
_entity.id
_entity.type
_entity.pdbx_description
1 polymer ?
#
loop_
_entity_poly.entity_id
_entity_poly.type
_entity_poly.pdbx_seq_one_letter_code
_entity_poly.pdbx_strand_id
1 'polypeptide(L)'
;MLSSPSLSVLCLLVLIATSIGASAEELDPGEIPMYGGLDRQADPILKGADEALIEGATKEFGGRRAASERFVDQGFRFYFRDDLSTAMRRFNQGWLLDPENPSVYYGFMAVLNDRQEFCASREMVERAFALGLPKKAEELSDAGRVHALCAVQDKALSDDTRSAYAKKSSEYYTQALHLEPNSPYVYGSWATASFWLGDYAAAWRYVKLEREHGGKPGRKFLKMLKAKMPEPKR
;
A
#
# COMPACT_ATOMS: atom_id res chain seq x y z
N MET A 1 21.37 -65.69 -48.12
CA MET A 1 20.68 -66.67 -47.30
C MET A 1 20.74 -66.16 -45.86
N LEU A 2 19.64 -66.10 -45.21
CA LEU A 2 19.42 -65.68 -43.81
C LEU A 2 19.68 -64.21 -43.51
N SER A 3 18.58 -63.48 -43.59
CA SER A 3 18.36 -62.09 -43.13
C SER A 3 18.17 -62.07 -41.62
N SER A 4 18.88 -61.14 -40.92
CA SER A 4 18.63 -60.79 -39.56
C SER A 4 17.63 -59.62 -39.49
N PRO A 5 16.64 -59.59 -38.57
CA PRO A 5 15.79 -58.43 -38.37
C PRO A 5 16.44 -57.49 -37.36
N SER A 6 16.47 -56.19 -37.68
CA SER A 6 16.88 -55.11 -36.82
C SER A 6 15.79 -54.80 -35.78
N LEU A 7 16.17 -54.83 -34.51
CA LEU A 7 15.33 -54.46 -33.37
C LEU A 7 15.37 -52.95 -33.22
N SER A 8 14.27 -52.28 -33.57
CA SER A 8 14.08 -50.87 -33.27
C SER A 8 13.65 -50.69 -31.80
N VAL A 9 14.53 -50.15 -30.99
CA VAL A 9 14.21 -49.74 -29.60
C VAL A 9 13.53 -48.41 -29.65
N LEU A 10 12.22 -48.41 -29.34
CA LEU A 10 11.40 -47.21 -29.19
C LEU A 10 11.60 -46.65 -27.77
N CYS A 11 12.43 -45.61 -27.66
CA CYS A 11 12.58 -44.88 -26.39
C CYS A 11 11.36 -43.99 -26.13
N LEU A 12 10.48 -44.44 -25.22
CA LEU A 12 9.33 -43.67 -24.74
C LEU A 12 9.83 -42.64 -23.72
N LEU A 13 10.02 -41.39 -24.15
CA LEU A 13 10.28 -40.24 -23.24
C LEU A 13 8.99 -39.87 -22.51
N VAL A 14 8.87 -40.34 -21.27
CA VAL A 14 7.82 -39.85 -20.35
C VAL A 14 8.21 -38.48 -19.84
N LEU A 15 7.61 -37.42 -20.40
CA LEU A 15 7.68 -36.06 -19.88
C LEU A 15 6.84 -36.00 -18.61
N ILE A 16 7.50 -36.09 -17.46
CA ILE A 16 6.89 -35.76 -16.16
C ILE A 16 6.78 -34.22 -16.09
N ALA A 17 5.61 -33.68 -16.42
CA ALA A 17 5.28 -32.30 -16.16
C ALA A 17 5.09 -32.14 -14.63
N THR A 18 6.14 -31.71 -13.94
CA THR A 18 6.03 -31.23 -12.57
C THR A 18 5.32 -29.87 -12.61
N SER A 19 4.02 -29.86 -12.42
CA SER A 19 3.28 -28.65 -12.12
C SER A 19 3.76 -28.16 -10.76
N ILE A 20 4.65 -27.16 -10.76
CA ILE A 20 4.92 -26.34 -9.58
C ILE A 20 3.66 -25.50 -9.39
N GLY A 21 2.71 -26.01 -8.64
CA GLY A 21 1.62 -25.23 -8.10
C GLY A 21 2.26 -24.24 -7.13
N ALA A 22 2.39 -22.98 -7.52
CA ALA A 22 2.57 -21.90 -6.57
C ALA A 22 1.32 -21.93 -5.69
N SER A 23 1.41 -22.49 -4.48
CA SER A 23 0.42 -22.31 -3.45
C SER A 23 0.36 -20.81 -3.20
N ALA A 24 -0.76 -20.16 -3.54
CA ALA A 24 -1.06 -18.85 -3.02
C ALA A 24 -0.98 -18.99 -1.50
N GLU A 25 -0.03 -18.30 -0.89
CA GLU A 25 0.12 -18.26 0.56
C GLU A 25 -1.18 -17.68 1.10
N GLU A 26 -1.97 -18.50 1.77
CA GLU A 26 -3.26 -18.09 2.32
C GLU A 26 -2.96 -17.07 3.42
N LEU A 27 -3.33 -15.81 3.19
CA LEU A 27 -3.08 -14.73 4.14
C LEU A 27 -3.73 -15.08 5.48
N ASP A 28 -3.00 -14.91 6.58
CA ASP A 28 -3.54 -15.03 7.94
C ASP A 28 -4.77 -14.11 8.06
N PRO A 29 -5.94 -14.61 8.49
CA PRO A 29 -7.15 -13.80 8.67
C PRO A 29 -6.95 -12.53 9.50
N GLY A 30 -5.95 -12.50 10.38
CA GLY A 30 -5.57 -11.31 11.15
C GLY A 30 -4.83 -10.25 10.33
N GLU A 31 -4.34 -10.58 9.13
CA GLU A 31 -3.60 -9.68 8.26
C GLU A 31 -4.46 -9.06 7.16
N ILE A 32 -5.66 -9.60 6.93
CA ILE A 32 -6.62 -9.06 5.98
C ILE A 32 -7.35 -7.88 6.65
N PRO A 33 -7.47 -6.71 5.98
CA PRO A 33 -8.30 -5.63 6.49
C PRO A 33 -9.74 -6.09 6.73
N MET A 34 -10.33 -5.74 7.87
CA MET A 34 -11.64 -6.26 8.31
C MET A 34 -12.78 -5.97 7.32
N TYR A 35 -12.77 -4.82 6.65
CA TYR A 35 -13.74 -4.48 5.60
C TYR A 35 -13.49 -5.24 4.27
N GLY A 36 -12.43 -6.05 4.17
CA GLY A 36 -12.06 -6.81 2.95
C GLY A 36 -12.91 -8.03 2.63
N GLY A 37 -14.08 -8.15 3.24
CA GLY A 37 -15.06 -9.17 2.89
C GLY A 37 -15.01 -10.47 3.70
N LEU A 38 -14.12 -10.56 4.70
CA LEU A 38 -14.11 -11.72 5.59
C LEU A 38 -15.27 -11.61 6.60
N ASP A 39 -16.25 -12.49 6.46
CA ASP A 39 -17.38 -12.58 7.42
C ASP A 39 -16.96 -13.33 8.70
N ARG A 40 -16.34 -12.60 9.61
CA ARG A 40 -15.90 -13.15 10.90
C ARG A 40 -17.07 -13.53 11.82
N GLN A 41 -18.26 -12.99 11.59
CA GLN A 41 -19.44 -13.32 12.38
C GLN A 41 -20.06 -14.68 12.00
N ALA A 42 -19.77 -15.16 10.81
CA ALA A 42 -20.19 -16.49 10.38
C ALA A 42 -19.36 -17.62 11.00
N ASP A 43 -18.14 -17.34 11.47
CA ASP A 43 -17.25 -18.29 12.14
C ASP A 43 -17.38 -18.16 13.67
N PRO A 44 -17.92 -19.15 14.40
CA PRO A 44 -18.10 -19.07 15.85
C PRO A 44 -16.80 -18.85 16.64
N ILE A 45 -15.66 -19.36 16.14
CA ILE A 45 -14.35 -19.22 16.80
C ILE A 45 -13.87 -17.78 16.64
N LEU A 46 -13.90 -17.23 15.43
CA LEU A 46 -13.49 -15.85 15.16
C LEU A 46 -14.43 -14.86 15.87
N LYS A 47 -15.73 -15.12 15.87
CA LYS A 47 -16.72 -14.31 16.59
C LYS A 47 -16.43 -14.28 18.10
N GLY A 48 -16.20 -15.44 18.71
CA GLY A 48 -15.89 -15.52 20.14
C GLY A 48 -14.59 -14.80 20.49
N ALA A 49 -13.56 -14.91 19.64
CA ALA A 49 -12.31 -14.19 19.83
C ALA A 49 -12.49 -12.66 19.71
N ASP A 50 -13.31 -12.21 18.77
CA ASP A 50 -13.63 -10.79 18.58
C ASP A 50 -14.39 -10.21 19.79
N GLU A 51 -15.40 -10.94 20.29
CA GLU A 51 -16.17 -10.56 21.48
C GLU A 51 -15.29 -10.47 22.73
N ALA A 52 -14.42 -11.45 22.94
CA ALA A 52 -13.48 -11.43 24.07
C ALA A 52 -12.49 -10.26 24.00
N LEU A 53 -11.97 -9.94 22.79
CA LEU A 53 -11.10 -8.80 22.58
C LEU A 53 -11.83 -7.48 22.88
N ILE A 54 -13.05 -7.33 22.37
CA ILE A 54 -13.87 -6.12 22.57
C ILE A 54 -14.10 -5.91 24.07
N GLU A 55 -14.55 -6.94 24.79
CA GLU A 55 -14.83 -6.86 26.23
C GLU A 55 -13.57 -6.50 27.02
N GLY A 56 -12.50 -7.28 26.82
CA GLY A 56 -11.23 -7.09 27.53
C GLY A 56 -10.61 -5.71 27.29
N ALA A 57 -10.48 -5.31 26.03
CA ALA A 57 -9.88 -4.02 25.70
C ALA A 57 -10.75 -2.83 26.14
N THR A 58 -12.08 -2.94 26.03
CA THR A 58 -13.00 -1.89 26.48
C THR A 58 -12.85 -1.66 28.00
N LYS A 59 -12.73 -2.74 28.76
CA LYS A 59 -12.52 -2.68 30.22
C LYS A 59 -11.14 -2.10 30.56
N GLU A 60 -10.09 -2.55 29.86
CA GLU A 60 -8.71 -2.14 30.13
C GLU A 60 -8.47 -0.66 29.84
N PHE A 61 -9.00 -0.14 28.70
CA PHE A 61 -8.72 1.21 28.23
C PHE A 61 -9.86 2.22 28.50
N GLY A 62 -10.92 1.81 29.20
CA GLY A 62 -11.99 2.71 29.61
C GLY A 62 -13.00 3.06 28.51
N GLY A 63 -13.06 2.27 27.43
CA GLY A 63 -14.02 2.45 26.34
C GLY A 63 -13.49 1.94 25.00
N ARG A 64 -14.43 1.62 24.07
CA ARG A 64 -14.10 1.07 22.76
C ARG A 64 -13.24 2.03 21.92
N ARG A 65 -13.56 3.31 21.91
CA ARG A 65 -12.81 4.32 21.16
C ARG A 65 -11.39 4.48 21.69
N ALA A 66 -11.23 4.61 23.02
CA ALA A 66 -9.90 4.69 23.62
C ALA A 66 -9.05 3.43 23.35
N ALA A 67 -9.68 2.25 23.40
CA ALA A 67 -9.04 1.01 23.03
C ALA A 67 -8.61 1.00 21.55
N SER A 68 -9.48 1.42 20.63
CA SER A 68 -9.15 1.55 19.20
C SER A 68 -7.93 2.44 18.96
N GLU A 69 -7.90 3.63 19.59
CA GLU A 69 -6.76 4.55 19.50
C GLU A 69 -5.45 3.89 19.99
N ARG A 70 -5.52 3.12 21.07
CA ARG A 70 -4.36 2.39 21.61
C ARG A 70 -3.84 1.31 20.66
N PHE A 71 -4.75 0.57 20.00
CA PHE A 71 -4.35 -0.42 19.01
C PHE A 71 -3.79 0.23 17.74
N VAL A 72 -4.30 1.39 17.32
CA VAL A 72 -3.72 2.18 16.23
C VAL A 72 -2.29 2.61 16.57
N ASP A 73 -2.07 3.16 17.77
CA ASP A 73 -0.72 3.54 18.23
C ASP A 73 0.24 2.35 18.21
N GLN A 74 -0.21 1.18 18.64
CA GLN A 74 0.58 -0.04 18.59
C GLN A 74 0.87 -0.45 17.14
N GLY A 75 -0.14 -0.36 16.27
CA GLY A 75 -0.02 -0.65 14.84
C GLY A 75 1.10 0.17 14.20
N PHE A 76 1.10 1.47 14.42
CA PHE A 76 2.17 2.34 13.89
C PHE A 76 3.54 2.04 14.51
N ARG A 77 3.64 1.65 15.77
CA ARG A 77 4.92 1.22 16.36
C ARG A 77 5.50 -0.02 15.67
N PHE A 78 4.67 -0.98 15.28
CA PHE A 78 5.10 -2.14 14.51
C PHE A 78 5.41 -1.77 13.06
N TYR A 79 4.61 -0.94 12.44
CA TYR A 79 4.83 -0.41 11.09
C TYR A 79 6.21 0.25 10.95
N PHE A 80 6.59 1.13 11.87
CA PHE A 80 7.90 1.79 11.88
C PHE A 80 9.08 0.86 12.19
N ARG A 81 8.82 -0.39 12.59
CA ARG A 81 9.81 -1.45 12.74
C ARG A 81 9.84 -2.42 11.57
N ASP A 82 9.12 -2.10 10.49
CA ASP A 82 8.98 -2.93 9.30
C ASP A 82 8.27 -4.29 9.56
N ASP A 83 7.51 -4.39 10.67
CA ASP A 83 6.66 -5.54 11.00
C ASP A 83 5.24 -5.28 10.50
N LEU A 84 5.06 -5.38 9.17
CA LEU A 84 3.79 -5.10 8.50
C LEU A 84 2.68 -6.08 8.88
N SER A 85 3.04 -7.34 9.19
CA SER A 85 2.09 -8.37 9.62
C SER A 85 1.45 -8.01 10.96
N THR A 86 2.28 -7.75 11.98
CA THR A 86 1.77 -7.34 13.30
C THR A 86 1.07 -5.98 13.25
N ALA A 87 1.56 -5.04 12.43
CA ALA A 87 0.91 -3.74 12.23
C ALA A 87 -0.52 -3.93 11.72
N MET A 88 -0.73 -4.75 10.68
CA MET A 88 -2.06 -5.03 10.11
C MET A 88 -2.99 -5.66 11.17
N ARG A 89 -2.51 -6.62 11.95
CA ARG A 89 -3.31 -7.22 13.04
C ARG A 89 -3.75 -6.17 14.07
N ARG A 90 -2.87 -5.23 14.45
CA ARG A 90 -3.21 -4.15 15.39
C ARG A 90 -4.23 -3.18 14.79
N PHE A 91 -4.11 -2.81 13.54
CA PHE A 91 -5.12 -1.98 12.86
C PHE A 91 -6.45 -2.71 12.74
N ASN A 92 -6.47 -4.03 12.45
CA ASN A 92 -7.68 -4.85 12.47
C ASN A 92 -8.37 -4.85 13.85
N GLN A 93 -7.60 -4.97 14.93
CA GLN A 93 -8.11 -4.87 16.29
C GLN A 93 -8.67 -3.47 16.59
N GLY A 94 -8.00 -2.43 16.12
CA GLY A 94 -8.49 -1.05 16.20
C GLY A 94 -9.82 -0.87 15.45
N TRP A 95 -9.94 -1.43 14.26
CA TRP A 95 -11.17 -1.41 13.46
C TRP A 95 -12.32 -2.16 14.16
N LEU A 96 -12.05 -3.33 14.72
CA LEU A 96 -13.05 -4.12 15.43
C LEU A 96 -13.65 -3.35 16.63
N LEU A 97 -12.82 -2.57 17.30
CA LEU A 97 -13.21 -1.74 18.43
C LEU A 97 -13.99 -0.49 18.00
N ASP A 98 -13.54 0.19 16.97
CA ASP A 98 -14.19 1.40 16.42
C ASP A 98 -14.02 1.48 14.90
N PRO A 99 -14.98 0.97 14.12
CA PRO A 99 -14.95 1.03 12.65
C PRO A 99 -15.03 2.45 12.07
N GLU A 100 -15.36 3.44 12.89
CA GLU A 100 -15.42 4.85 12.47
C GLU A 100 -14.14 5.62 12.82
N ASN A 101 -13.15 4.98 13.44
CA ASN A 101 -11.87 5.60 13.72
C ASN A 101 -11.07 5.81 12.41
N PRO A 102 -10.89 7.05 11.91
CA PRO A 102 -10.21 7.32 10.64
C PRO A 102 -8.75 6.89 10.63
N SER A 103 -8.08 6.90 11.79
CA SER A 103 -6.67 6.53 11.90
C SER A 103 -6.41 5.04 11.62
N VAL A 104 -7.43 4.19 11.82
CA VAL A 104 -7.36 2.78 11.45
C VAL A 104 -7.19 2.62 9.93
N TYR A 105 -7.99 3.34 9.15
CA TYR A 105 -7.92 3.28 7.68
C TYR A 105 -6.63 3.88 7.14
N TYR A 106 -6.09 4.91 7.82
CA TYR A 106 -4.77 5.43 7.49
C TYR A 106 -3.66 4.41 7.79
N GLY A 107 -3.80 3.64 8.87
CA GLY A 107 -2.92 2.50 9.15
C GLY A 107 -3.00 1.40 8.09
N PHE A 108 -4.21 1.03 7.66
CA PHE A 108 -4.40 0.09 6.54
C PHE A 108 -3.76 0.62 5.25
N MET A 109 -3.98 1.90 4.93
CA MET A 109 -3.36 2.56 3.78
C MET A 109 -1.84 2.40 3.79
N ALA A 110 -1.19 2.66 4.92
CA ALA A 110 0.25 2.58 5.05
C ALA A 110 0.77 1.16 4.79
N VAL A 111 0.18 0.14 5.43
CA VAL A 111 0.57 -1.26 5.23
C VAL A 111 0.33 -1.73 3.79
N LEU A 112 -0.83 -1.42 3.21
CA LEU A 112 -1.16 -1.78 1.83
C LEU A 112 -0.23 -1.10 0.82
N ASN A 113 0.16 0.16 1.07
CA ASN A 113 1.15 0.85 0.24
C ASN A 113 2.49 0.09 0.22
N ASP A 114 2.99 -0.36 1.38
CA ASP A 114 4.26 -1.05 1.47
C ASP A 114 4.19 -2.49 0.93
N ARG A 115 3.01 -3.10 0.96
CA ARG A 115 2.70 -4.35 0.24
C ARG A 115 2.51 -4.14 -1.27
N GLN A 116 2.60 -2.90 -1.77
CA GLN A 116 2.37 -2.52 -3.16
C GLN A 116 0.94 -2.78 -3.66
N GLU A 117 -0.02 -2.84 -2.77
CA GLU A 117 -1.45 -2.95 -3.06
C GLU A 117 -2.07 -1.55 -3.22
N PHE A 118 -1.56 -0.77 -4.20
CA PHE A 118 -1.78 0.68 -4.26
C PHE A 118 -3.25 1.08 -4.46
N CYS A 119 -4.05 0.30 -5.19
CA CYS A 119 -5.45 0.66 -5.38
C CYS A 119 -6.27 0.43 -4.11
N ALA A 120 -6.02 -0.65 -3.38
CA ALA A 120 -6.62 -0.86 -2.07
C ALA A 120 -6.15 0.21 -1.07
N SER A 121 -4.85 0.55 -1.09
CA SER A 121 -4.29 1.63 -0.28
C SER A 121 -4.98 2.98 -0.54
N ARG A 122 -5.24 3.32 -1.84
CA ARG A 122 -5.98 4.51 -2.24
C ARG A 122 -7.39 4.53 -1.63
N GLU A 123 -8.10 3.41 -1.66
CA GLU A 123 -9.45 3.32 -1.07
C GLU A 123 -9.44 3.62 0.43
N MET A 124 -8.39 3.15 1.12
CA MET A 124 -8.27 3.37 2.56
C MET A 124 -8.05 4.83 2.92
N VAL A 125 -7.17 5.54 2.22
CA VAL A 125 -6.96 6.96 2.52
C VAL A 125 -8.21 7.80 2.22
N GLU A 126 -8.95 7.48 1.16
CA GLU A 126 -10.23 8.14 0.88
C GLU A 126 -11.26 7.86 2.00
N ARG A 127 -11.31 6.63 2.48
CA ARG A 127 -12.17 6.28 3.62
C ARG A 127 -11.76 7.01 4.89
N ALA A 128 -10.46 7.09 5.17
CA ALA A 128 -9.94 7.84 6.31
C ALA A 128 -10.37 9.32 6.25
N PHE A 129 -10.24 9.97 5.09
CA PHE A 129 -10.66 11.36 4.91
C PHE A 129 -12.17 11.54 5.01
N ALA A 130 -12.96 10.60 4.51
CA ALA A 130 -14.41 10.62 4.64
C ALA A 130 -14.88 10.51 6.10
N LEU A 131 -14.10 9.81 6.95
CA LEU A 131 -14.34 9.69 8.39
C LEU A 131 -13.71 10.82 9.21
N GLY A 132 -13.12 11.83 8.55
CA GLY A 132 -12.62 13.03 9.24
C GLY A 132 -11.15 12.99 9.63
N LEU A 133 -10.32 12.13 9.00
CA LEU A 133 -8.87 12.25 9.19
C LEU A 133 -8.40 13.66 8.85
N PRO A 134 -7.63 14.34 9.73
CA PRO A 134 -7.08 15.65 9.43
C PRO A 134 -6.21 15.62 8.16
N LYS A 135 -6.47 16.54 7.25
CA LYS A 135 -5.70 16.68 6.01
C LYS A 135 -4.48 17.57 6.24
N LYS A 136 -3.43 17.02 6.86
CA LYS A 136 -2.13 17.67 6.96
C LYS A 136 -1.31 17.44 5.69
N ALA A 137 -0.18 18.10 5.55
CA ALA A 137 0.66 18.01 4.36
C ALA A 137 1.19 16.59 4.10
N GLU A 138 1.50 15.84 5.16
CA GLU A 138 1.98 14.46 5.07
C GLU A 138 0.87 13.52 4.57
N GLU A 139 -0.33 13.53 5.21
CA GLU A 139 -1.46 12.69 4.82
C GLU A 139 -1.94 13.00 3.39
N LEU A 140 -1.94 14.27 2.99
CA LEU A 140 -2.23 14.67 1.61
C LEU A 140 -1.17 14.16 0.63
N SER A 141 0.12 14.18 1.01
CA SER A 141 1.20 13.66 0.16
C SER A 141 1.11 12.16 -0.01
N ASP A 142 0.74 11.43 1.04
CA ASP A 142 0.51 9.99 0.98
C ASP A 142 -0.68 9.67 0.09
N ALA A 143 -1.78 10.41 0.23
CA ALA A 143 -2.93 10.29 -0.67
C ALA A 143 -2.53 10.56 -2.13
N GLY A 144 -1.76 11.61 -2.39
CA GLY A 144 -1.23 11.90 -3.72
C GLY A 144 -0.42 10.74 -4.28
N ARG A 145 0.47 10.18 -3.47
CA ARG A 145 1.32 9.06 -3.88
C ARG A 145 0.52 7.81 -4.23
N VAL A 146 -0.40 7.38 -3.38
CA VAL A 146 -1.17 6.14 -3.65
C VAL A 146 -2.12 6.29 -4.83
N HIS A 147 -2.65 7.50 -5.11
CA HIS A 147 -3.42 7.75 -6.32
C HIS A 147 -2.57 7.61 -7.58
N ALA A 148 -1.37 8.20 -7.61
CA ALA A 148 -0.45 8.06 -8.73
C ALA A 148 -0.06 6.60 -8.98
N LEU A 149 0.27 5.87 -7.91
CA LEU A 149 0.71 4.48 -8.00
C LEU A 149 -0.42 3.55 -8.43
N CYS A 150 -1.65 3.73 -7.93
CA CYS A 150 -2.82 2.98 -8.41
C CYS A 150 -3.09 3.25 -9.90
N ALA A 151 -3.00 4.50 -10.35
CA ALA A 151 -3.18 4.85 -11.76
C ALA A 151 -2.20 4.12 -12.70
N VAL A 152 -1.01 3.77 -12.21
CA VAL A 152 0.02 3.08 -13.00
C VAL A 152 -0.06 1.56 -12.87
N GLN A 153 -0.35 1.06 -11.67
CA GLN A 153 -0.30 -0.38 -11.37
C GLN A 153 -1.47 -1.13 -11.99
N ASP A 154 -2.67 -0.61 -11.88
CA ASP A 154 -3.86 -1.30 -12.33
C ASP A 154 -4.08 -1.11 -13.84
N LYS A 155 -3.75 -2.17 -14.59
CA LYS A 155 -3.90 -2.19 -16.05
C LYS A 155 -5.36 -2.35 -16.51
N ALA A 156 -6.27 -2.73 -15.62
CA ALA A 156 -7.68 -2.87 -15.92
C ALA A 156 -8.43 -1.53 -15.89
N LEU A 157 -7.82 -0.48 -15.32
CA LEU A 157 -8.41 0.86 -15.31
C LEU A 157 -8.57 1.41 -16.73
N SER A 158 -9.71 2.04 -17.00
CA SER A 158 -9.88 2.85 -18.21
C SER A 158 -8.91 4.04 -18.23
N ASP A 159 -8.62 4.57 -19.41
CA ASP A 159 -7.74 5.74 -19.56
C ASP A 159 -8.32 6.97 -18.84
N ASP A 160 -9.65 7.13 -18.84
CA ASP A 160 -10.34 8.20 -18.13
C ASP A 160 -10.16 8.06 -16.61
N THR A 161 -10.31 6.87 -16.07
CA THR A 161 -10.10 6.60 -14.62
C THR A 161 -8.65 6.83 -14.23
N ARG A 162 -7.71 6.36 -15.06
CA ARG A 162 -6.27 6.56 -14.87
C ARG A 162 -5.91 8.04 -14.84
N SER A 163 -6.45 8.81 -15.81
CA SER A 163 -6.28 10.27 -15.86
C SER A 163 -6.89 10.97 -14.66
N ALA A 164 -8.07 10.53 -14.21
CA ALA A 164 -8.72 11.07 -13.03
C ALA A 164 -7.88 10.84 -11.74
N TYR A 165 -7.28 9.66 -11.59
CA TYR A 165 -6.40 9.38 -10.45
C TYR A 165 -5.11 10.18 -10.50
N ALA A 166 -4.47 10.33 -11.67
CA ALA A 166 -3.29 11.16 -11.84
C ALA A 166 -3.58 12.64 -11.53
N LYS A 167 -4.74 13.14 -11.97
CA LYS A 167 -5.21 14.49 -11.65
C LYS A 167 -5.43 14.64 -10.13
N LYS A 168 -6.12 13.68 -9.51
CA LYS A 168 -6.39 13.70 -8.07
C LYS A 168 -5.10 13.67 -7.24
N SER A 169 -4.10 12.90 -7.68
CA SER A 169 -2.76 12.94 -7.11
C SER A 169 -2.18 14.35 -7.09
N SER A 170 -2.20 15.04 -8.22
CA SER A 170 -1.69 16.41 -8.33
C SER A 170 -2.45 17.42 -7.47
N GLU A 171 -3.78 17.24 -7.34
CA GLU A 171 -4.61 18.06 -6.45
C GLU A 171 -4.21 17.90 -4.98
N TYR A 172 -3.94 16.67 -4.53
CA TYR A 172 -3.50 16.41 -3.16
C TYR A 172 -2.12 17.04 -2.87
N TYR A 173 -1.16 16.89 -3.77
CA TYR A 173 0.14 17.53 -3.62
C TYR A 173 0.05 19.08 -3.62
N THR A 174 -0.82 19.64 -4.47
CA THR A 174 -1.07 21.08 -4.48
C THR A 174 -1.63 21.55 -3.14
N GLN A 175 -2.60 20.81 -2.56
CA GLN A 175 -3.13 21.11 -1.24
C GLN A 175 -2.07 20.96 -0.15
N ALA A 176 -1.22 19.92 -0.23
CA ALA A 176 -0.13 19.73 0.72
C ALA A 176 0.86 20.90 0.71
N LEU A 177 1.26 21.39 -0.46
CA LEU A 177 2.14 22.57 -0.59
C LEU A 177 1.45 23.87 -0.22
N HIS A 178 0.11 23.96 -0.28
CA HIS A 178 -0.60 25.11 0.25
C HIS A 178 -0.48 25.18 1.78
N LEU A 179 -0.46 24.03 2.46
CA LEU A 179 -0.27 23.95 3.91
C LEU A 179 1.20 24.11 4.31
N GLU A 180 2.11 23.50 3.57
CA GLU A 180 3.55 23.49 3.83
C GLU A 180 4.36 23.80 2.55
N PRO A 181 4.45 25.08 2.14
CA PRO A 181 5.04 25.45 0.85
C PRO A 181 6.51 25.03 0.65
N ASN A 182 7.24 24.84 1.75
CA ASN A 182 8.69 24.54 1.75
C ASN A 182 9.00 23.12 2.23
N SER A 183 8.02 22.22 2.24
CA SER A 183 8.20 20.85 2.73
C SER A 183 9.01 20.01 1.77
N PRO A 184 10.26 19.62 2.12
CA PRO A 184 11.06 18.73 1.28
C PRO A 184 10.43 17.34 1.16
N TYR A 185 9.65 16.91 2.17
CA TYR A 185 8.89 15.66 2.13
C TYR A 185 7.85 15.66 1.00
N VAL A 186 7.07 16.74 0.89
CA VAL A 186 6.05 16.88 -0.16
C VAL A 186 6.70 16.88 -1.54
N TYR A 187 7.79 17.63 -1.74
CA TYR A 187 8.51 17.67 -3.01
C TYR A 187 9.11 16.31 -3.38
N GLY A 188 9.73 15.61 -2.43
CA GLY A 188 10.32 14.27 -2.66
C GLY A 188 9.25 13.22 -3.00
N SER A 189 8.12 13.25 -2.30
CA SER A 189 6.98 12.39 -2.59
C SER A 189 6.39 12.68 -3.98
N TRP A 190 6.20 13.95 -4.34
CA TRP A 190 5.68 14.34 -5.66
C TRP A 190 6.66 14.02 -6.80
N ALA A 191 7.98 14.15 -6.57
CA ALA A 191 8.99 13.72 -7.54
C ALA A 191 8.85 12.23 -7.85
N THR A 192 8.64 11.40 -6.82
CA THR A 192 8.45 9.96 -6.96
C THR A 192 7.13 9.64 -7.70
N ALA A 193 6.03 10.29 -7.35
CA ALA A 193 4.76 10.12 -8.04
C ALA A 193 4.86 10.50 -9.53
N SER A 194 5.48 11.65 -9.84
CA SER A 194 5.72 12.11 -11.22
C SER A 194 6.56 11.12 -12.03
N PHE A 195 7.59 10.53 -11.40
CA PHE A 195 8.41 9.51 -12.04
C PHE A 195 7.55 8.29 -12.47
N TRP A 196 6.72 7.78 -11.58
CA TRP A 196 5.87 6.62 -11.87
C TRP A 196 4.79 6.94 -12.92
N LEU A 197 4.27 8.17 -12.93
CA LEU A 197 3.35 8.64 -13.98
C LEU A 197 4.03 8.90 -15.33
N GLY A 198 5.37 8.77 -15.40
CA GLY A 198 6.16 8.98 -16.64
C GLY A 198 6.51 10.44 -16.92
N ASP A 199 6.12 11.39 -16.05
CA ASP A 199 6.52 12.80 -16.18
C ASP A 199 7.89 13.03 -15.53
N TYR A 200 8.94 12.63 -16.24
CA TYR A 200 10.31 12.73 -15.75
C TYR A 200 10.81 14.19 -15.63
N ALA A 201 10.25 15.08 -16.43
CA ALA A 201 10.56 16.52 -16.36
C ALA A 201 10.01 17.12 -15.06
N ALA A 202 8.76 16.82 -14.71
CA ALA A 202 8.19 17.21 -13.42
C ALA A 202 8.96 16.56 -12.25
N ALA A 203 9.31 15.27 -12.37
CA ALA A 203 10.10 14.58 -11.34
C ALA A 203 11.42 15.33 -11.06
N TRP A 204 12.16 15.76 -12.09
CA TRP A 204 13.37 16.56 -11.92
C TRP A 204 13.12 17.94 -11.31
N ARG A 205 12.03 18.59 -11.69
CA ARG A 205 11.62 19.87 -11.10
C ARG A 205 11.41 19.74 -9.59
N TYR A 206 10.71 18.71 -9.15
CA TYR A 206 10.46 18.48 -7.73
C TYR A 206 11.72 17.99 -6.98
N VAL A 207 12.59 17.20 -7.58
CA VAL A 207 13.92 16.87 -7.02
C VAL A 207 14.72 18.13 -6.75
N LYS A 208 14.68 19.12 -7.67
CA LYS A 208 15.35 20.40 -7.48
C LYS A 208 14.78 21.14 -6.27
N LEU A 209 13.46 21.27 -6.20
CA LEU A 209 12.76 21.93 -5.08
C LEU A 209 13.01 21.21 -3.75
N GLU A 210 12.98 19.89 -3.71
CA GLU A 210 13.35 19.11 -2.52
C GLU A 210 14.73 19.49 -2.00
N ARG A 211 15.75 19.58 -2.88
CA ARG A 211 17.11 19.98 -2.52
C ARG A 211 17.19 21.43 -2.05
N GLU A 212 16.49 22.35 -2.72
CA GLU A 212 16.46 23.77 -2.37
C GLU A 212 15.88 24.02 -0.97
N HIS A 213 14.99 23.13 -0.53
CA HIS A 213 14.39 23.17 0.81
C HIS A 213 15.07 22.20 1.81
N GLY A 214 16.31 21.78 1.53
CA GLY A 214 17.12 20.99 2.46
C GLY A 214 16.88 19.49 2.44
N GLY A 215 16.02 18.99 1.56
CA GLY A 215 15.79 17.56 1.37
C GLY A 215 16.96 16.85 0.70
N LYS A 216 16.97 15.52 0.85
CA LYS A 216 18.03 14.65 0.30
C LYS A 216 17.41 13.54 -0.53
N PRO A 217 17.17 13.74 -1.85
CA PRO A 217 16.60 12.72 -2.71
C PRO A 217 17.39 11.41 -2.65
N GLY A 218 16.68 10.30 -2.56
CA GLY A 218 17.28 8.98 -2.42
C GLY A 218 18.17 8.60 -3.60
N ARG A 219 19.38 8.08 -3.34
CA ARG A 219 20.36 7.71 -4.39
C ARG A 219 19.78 6.69 -5.40
N LYS A 220 19.01 5.71 -4.92
CA LYS A 220 18.36 4.71 -5.78
C LYS A 220 17.34 5.37 -6.72
N PHE A 221 16.51 6.28 -6.21
CA PHE A 221 15.54 7.05 -6.99
C PHE A 221 16.23 7.90 -8.06
N LEU A 222 17.26 8.66 -7.69
CA LEU A 222 18.03 9.48 -8.65
C LEU A 222 18.68 8.63 -9.75
N LYS A 223 19.16 7.43 -9.43
CA LYS A 223 19.71 6.51 -10.45
C LYS A 223 18.62 6.08 -11.43
N MET A 224 17.43 5.74 -10.93
CA MET A 224 16.28 5.36 -11.78
C MET A 224 15.83 6.53 -12.67
N LEU A 225 15.70 7.73 -12.09
CA LEU A 225 15.26 8.92 -12.83
C LEU A 225 16.30 9.32 -13.91
N LYS A 226 17.61 9.29 -13.60
CA LYS A 226 18.68 9.54 -14.58
C LYS A 226 18.68 8.54 -15.74
N ALA A 227 18.29 7.29 -15.50
CA ALA A 227 18.19 6.28 -16.55
C ALA A 227 17.00 6.53 -17.51
N LYS A 228 16.00 7.28 -17.07
CA LYS A 228 14.84 7.66 -17.91
C LYS A 228 15.05 9.02 -18.59
N MET A 229 15.62 9.97 -17.89
CA MET A 229 15.91 11.32 -18.39
C MET A 229 17.16 11.86 -17.70
N PRO A 230 18.17 12.34 -18.45
CA PRO A 230 19.31 13.00 -17.85
C PRO A 230 18.88 14.18 -16.97
N GLU A 231 19.67 14.44 -15.92
CA GLU A 231 19.42 15.60 -15.08
C GLU A 231 19.56 16.88 -15.90
N PRO A 232 18.55 17.78 -15.91
CA PRO A 232 18.61 19.03 -16.65
C PRO A 232 19.82 19.87 -16.18
N LYS A 233 20.55 20.44 -17.13
CA LYS A 233 21.61 21.40 -16.81
C LYS A 233 20.99 22.64 -16.14
N ARG A 234 21.66 23.16 -15.13
CA ARG A 234 21.26 24.40 -14.44
C ARG A 234 21.26 25.58 -15.38
#